data_ef701b4be1bb96335092e1c7ffda12b0
#
_entry.id   ef701b4be1bb96335092e1c7ffda12b0
#
_cell.length_a   1.000
_cell.length_b   1.000
_cell.length_c   1.000
_cell.angle_alpha   90.00
_cell.angle_beta   90.00
_cell.angle_gamma   90.00
#
_symmetry.space_group_name_H-M   'P 1'
#
loop_
_entity.id
_entity.type
_entity.pdbx_description
1 polymer ?
#
loop_
_entity_poly.entity_id
_entity_poly.type
_entity_poly.pdbx_seq_one_letter_code
_entity_poly.pdbx_strand_id
1 'polypeptide(L)'
;MKIITLLWTLMLFGVAHAAGKSVASMIKLDGQFKMVPGRLRDAVAFGYFDEAINKTGWNYLSIRSNDEYSNADQSYAAGFLEGALTAKQIYIQIKIHYPDPAPPQKVQHFFDANAKWEEEEKKSGKNLDYWEQRTNLDIQVEGIYDGYMAIAKGAMRNVTKYQVIVATYEYDVWDLSIVLPDEGNVCYNEPRFRNRCHGGERVDHCSALIKILPNNEDVLFSHVTWAGAQTMYRIYKAYDLRLHLRDGSLIPGHKVAMSSYPGRFTSGDDFYITSARLAIQETTIAIWDESLNKNIKPQSVLQWARSALAYRLATSAQEWVEWYSLYNSGLYNNQWMVFDYNKFTPFEPLRDGAFFIFEQIPGGGHGGDMTAWLREKTYWASYNIPYFKDIYNKCGYPAKVIEWEAKAMSWEMAARAQIFRRDHRKVTDLASMARLMRYNDFQHDPISSCNCTPPYTSQYSISSRSDLHKKDGVYPFPALAFRDHMGTDVKIASMKMLDDHLGAAIICGPTYDQQPVFEWKTSQLGPLAHEDYPARYDFPFYIARMDVDGEMDFDYTPFYHLK
;
A
#
# COMPACT_ATOMS: atom_id res chain seq x y z
N MET A 1 -33.42 56.11 4.26
CA MET A 1 -32.12 55.74 4.85
C MET A 1 -32.36 54.47 5.69
N LYS A 2 -32.15 53.29 5.10
CA LYS A 2 -32.24 52.00 5.85
C LYS A 2 -30.85 51.46 5.91
N ILE A 3 -30.37 51.31 7.15
CA ILE A 3 -29.09 50.72 7.48
C ILE A 3 -29.21 49.22 7.30
N ILE A 4 -28.51 48.65 6.32
CA ILE A 4 -28.36 47.20 6.16
C ILE A 4 -27.16 46.81 7.00
N THR A 5 -27.47 46.21 8.15
CA THR A 5 -26.49 45.59 9.03
C THR A 5 -26.03 44.28 8.38
N LEU A 6 -24.80 44.26 7.89
CA LEU A 6 -24.16 43.05 7.36
C LEU A 6 -23.81 42.13 8.53
N LEU A 7 -24.63 41.13 8.80
CA LEU A 7 -24.29 40.02 9.69
C LEU A 7 -23.24 39.14 9.00
N TRP A 8 -22.00 39.29 9.43
CA TRP A 8 -20.97 38.30 9.17
C TRP A 8 -21.27 37.07 10.04
N THR A 9 -21.95 36.11 9.45
CA THR A 9 -22.10 34.78 10.06
C THR A 9 -20.75 34.07 9.92
N LEU A 10 -20.06 33.87 11.02
CA LEU A 10 -18.98 32.88 11.14
C LEU A 10 -19.59 31.52 10.74
N MET A 11 -19.33 31.06 9.50
CA MET A 11 -19.64 29.71 9.14
C MET A 11 -18.63 28.78 9.83
N LEU A 12 -19.07 28.16 10.90
CA LEU A 12 -18.46 26.97 11.46
C LEU A 12 -18.37 25.92 10.34
N PHE A 13 -17.15 25.53 9.98
CA PHE A 13 -16.91 24.34 9.17
C PHE A 13 -17.35 23.13 10.02
N GLY A 14 -18.61 22.75 9.90
CA GLY A 14 -19.17 21.61 10.61
C GLY A 14 -19.09 20.36 9.74
N VAL A 15 -18.17 19.45 10.03
CA VAL A 15 -18.32 18.07 9.60
C VAL A 15 -19.45 17.47 10.44
N ALA A 16 -20.46 16.86 9.84
CA ALA A 16 -21.52 16.19 10.61
C ALA A 16 -20.89 14.94 11.27
N HIS A 17 -20.74 14.97 12.58
CA HIS A 17 -20.20 13.87 13.38
C HIS A 17 -21.35 13.09 14.02
N ALA A 18 -21.49 11.82 13.63
CA ALA A 18 -22.31 10.84 14.33
C ALA A 18 -21.40 9.67 14.73
N ALA A 19 -21.11 9.52 16.03
CA ALA A 19 -20.42 8.34 16.60
C ALA A 19 -19.15 7.87 15.86
N GLY A 20 -18.22 8.78 15.57
CA GLY A 20 -16.96 8.49 14.86
C GLY A 20 -17.04 8.55 13.33
N LYS A 21 -18.23 8.70 12.76
CA LYS A 21 -18.47 8.82 11.32
C LYS A 21 -18.58 10.28 10.88
N SER A 22 -17.94 10.61 9.76
CA SER A 22 -17.93 11.95 9.19
C SER A 22 -18.27 11.88 7.70
N VAL A 23 -19.18 12.76 7.25
CA VAL A 23 -19.60 12.87 5.85
C VAL A 23 -19.55 14.32 5.40
N ALA A 24 -18.94 14.57 4.25
CA ALA A 24 -18.88 15.89 3.65
C ALA A 24 -18.97 15.81 2.12
N SER A 25 -19.45 16.91 1.52
CA SER A 25 -19.49 17.10 0.07
C SER A 25 -18.67 18.32 -0.32
N MET A 26 -18.06 18.26 -1.50
CA MET A 26 -17.41 19.40 -2.15
C MET A 26 -18.30 19.91 -3.28
N ILE A 27 -18.82 21.12 -3.15
CA ILE A 27 -19.61 21.79 -4.18
C ILE A 27 -18.78 22.88 -4.87
N LYS A 28 -19.16 23.24 -6.11
CA LYS A 28 -18.55 24.32 -6.87
C LYS A 28 -19.63 25.39 -7.16
N LEU A 29 -19.45 26.60 -6.61
CA LEU A 29 -20.35 27.74 -6.76
C LEU A 29 -19.54 28.92 -7.33
N ASP A 30 -20.02 29.49 -8.43
CA ASP A 30 -19.34 30.61 -9.09
C ASP A 30 -17.83 30.34 -9.34
N GLY A 31 -17.49 29.11 -9.70
CA GLY A 31 -16.11 28.68 -9.95
C GLY A 31 -15.28 28.38 -8.69
N GLN A 32 -15.82 28.58 -7.49
CA GLN A 32 -15.12 28.36 -6.23
C GLN A 32 -15.59 27.08 -5.53
N PHE A 33 -14.64 26.33 -4.98
CA PHE A 33 -14.90 25.14 -4.20
C PHE A 33 -15.30 25.49 -2.77
N LYS A 34 -16.31 24.74 -2.25
CA LYS A 34 -16.76 24.86 -0.87
C LYS A 34 -17.11 23.49 -0.31
N MET A 35 -16.52 23.13 0.80
CA MET A 35 -16.89 21.93 1.56
C MET A 35 -18.14 22.22 2.40
N VAL A 36 -19.09 21.30 2.36
CA VAL A 36 -20.35 21.36 3.14
C VAL A 36 -20.59 20.02 3.85
N PRO A 37 -21.23 20.02 5.04
CA PRO A 37 -21.56 18.78 5.75
C PRO A 37 -22.59 17.94 4.99
N GLY A 38 -22.47 16.61 5.14
CA GLY A 38 -23.43 15.65 4.59
C GLY A 38 -23.18 15.33 3.13
N ARG A 39 -24.06 14.48 2.57
CA ARG A 39 -24.01 14.01 1.18
C ARG A 39 -24.95 14.83 0.32
N LEU A 40 -24.42 15.45 -0.73
CA LEU A 40 -25.19 16.17 -1.75
C LEU A 40 -25.00 15.47 -3.11
N ARG A 41 -26.12 15.19 -3.81
CA ARG A 41 -26.12 14.47 -5.09
C ARG A 41 -25.39 15.24 -6.20
N ASP A 42 -25.56 16.56 -6.25
CA ASP A 42 -25.02 17.43 -7.29
C ASP A 42 -23.64 18.01 -6.90
N ALA A 43 -23.01 17.45 -5.88
CA ALA A 43 -21.65 17.83 -5.50
C ALA A 43 -20.63 17.34 -6.51
N VAL A 44 -19.47 18.03 -6.61
CA VAL A 44 -18.30 17.60 -7.40
C VAL A 44 -17.78 16.25 -6.88
N ALA A 45 -17.76 16.12 -5.56
CA ALA A 45 -17.45 14.88 -4.88
C ALA A 45 -18.07 14.86 -3.48
N PHE A 46 -18.26 13.68 -2.92
CA PHE A 46 -18.52 13.50 -1.49
C PHE A 46 -17.64 12.41 -0.90
N GLY A 47 -17.39 12.52 0.40
CA GLY A 47 -16.54 11.58 1.14
C GLY A 47 -17.19 11.16 2.46
N TYR A 48 -16.88 9.94 2.85
CA TYR A 48 -17.25 9.32 4.12
C TYR A 48 -15.98 8.84 4.82
N PHE A 49 -15.88 9.10 6.13
CA PHE A 49 -14.80 8.60 6.98
C PHE A 49 -15.36 8.01 8.26
N ASP A 50 -14.89 6.82 8.63
CA ASP A 50 -15.22 6.15 9.90
C ASP A 50 -13.94 5.91 10.72
N GLU A 51 -13.84 6.57 11.87
CA GLU A 51 -12.74 6.39 12.83
C GLU A 51 -12.97 5.12 13.66
N ALA A 52 -12.79 3.95 13.01
CA ALA A 52 -13.08 2.64 13.59
C ALA A 52 -11.83 1.87 14.05
N ILE A 53 -10.64 2.49 14.06
CA ILE A 53 -9.37 1.81 14.32
C ILE A 53 -9.33 1.06 15.65
N ASN A 54 -9.91 1.62 16.71
CA ASN A 54 -9.99 0.97 18.03
C ASN A 54 -10.98 -0.21 18.07
N LYS A 55 -11.88 -0.31 17.09
CA LYS A 55 -12.89 -1.37 17.00
C LYS A 55 -12.45 -2.50 16.07
N THR A 56 -11.79 -2.18 14.97
CA THR A 56 -11.50 -3.12 13.88
C THR A 56 -10.02 -3.25 13.55
N GLY A 57 -9.17 -2.38 14.09
CA GLY A 57 -7.77 -2.22 13.68
C GLY A 57 -7.60 -1.31 12.44
N TRP A 58 -8.68 -0.90 11.79
CA TRP A 58 -8.70 -0.06 10.60
C TRP A 58 -9.60 1.16 10.78
N ASN A 59 -9.21 2.29 10.20
CA ASN A 59 -10.15 3.33 9.80
C ASN A 59 -10.65 3.06 8.39
N TYR A 60 -11.76 3.68 7.98
CA TYR A 60 -12.34 3.50 6.65
C TYR A 60 -12.61 4.86 6.00
N LEU A 61 -12.20 5.00 4.75
CA LEU A 61 -12.42 6.20 3.93
C LEU A 61 -12.99 5.81 2.58
N SER A 62 -14.10 6.41 2.18
CA SER A 62 -14.59 6.32 0.81
C SER A 62 -14.83 7.70 0.21
N ILE A 63 -14.52 7.86 -1.08
CA ILE A 63 -14.72 9.09 -1.83
C ILE A 63 -15.31 8.76 -3.20
N ARG A 64 -16.35 9.49 -3.58
CA ARG A 64 -16.96 9.40 -4.91
C ARG A 64 -17.00 10.77 -5.56
N SER A 65 -16.58 10.85 -6.81
CA SER A 65 -16.74 12.03 -7.65
C SER A 65 -17.94 11.93 -8.59
N ASN A 66 -18.33 13.05 -9.19
CA ASN A 66 -19.43 13.18 -10.13
C ASN A 66 -18.89 13.48 -11.54
N ASP A 67 -19.24 12.66 -12.51
CA ASP A 67 -18.79 12.71 -13.91
C ASP A 67 -19.35 13.91 -14.71
N GLU A 68 -20.25 14.70 -14.15
CA GLU A 68 -20.69 15.98 -14.74
C GLU A 68 -19.62 17.08 -14.64
N TYR A 69 -18.57 16.87 -13.84
CA TYR A 69 -17.48 17.82 -13.64
C TYR A 69 -16.20 17.39 -14.37
N SER A 70 -15.32 18.35 -14.65
CA SER A 70 -14.04 18.05 -15.28
C SER A 70 -13.18 17.10 -14.44
N ASN A 71 -12.27 16.34 -15.10
CA ASN A 71 -11.32 15.47 -14.40
C ASN A 71 -10.52 16.22 -13.33
N ALA A 72 -10.12 17.45 -13.62
CA ALA A 72 -9.38 18.31 -12.69
C ALA A 72 -10.22 18.69 -11.46
N ASP A 73 -11.49 19.08 -11.65
CA ASP A 73 -12.39 19.40 -10.55
C ASP A 73 -12.65 18.19 -9.66
N GLN A 74 -12.91 17.04 -10.27
CA GLN A 74 -13.13 15.78 -9.56
C GLN A 74 -11.90 15.38 -8.74
N SER A 75 -10.70 15.45 -9.33
CA SER A 75 -9.44 15.09 -8.68
C SER A 75 -9.14 16.01 -7.49
N TYR A 76 -9.29 17.32 -7.67
CA TYR A 76 -9.11 18.29 -6.59
C TYR A 76 -10.09 18.06 -5.44
N ALA A 77 -11.38 17.92 -5.75
CA ALA A 77 -12.42 17.70 -4.75
C ALA A 77 -12.20 16.39 -3.97
N ALA A 78 -11.79 15.33 -4.65
CA ALA A 78 -11.47 14.04 -4.01
C ALA A 78 -10.29 14.17 -3.05
N GLY A 79 -9.20 14.80 -3.48
CA GLY A 79 -8.04 15.06 -2.61
C GLY A 79 -8.40 15.95 -1.43
N PHE A 80 -9.15 17.02 -1.65
CA PHE A 80 -9.57 17.94 -0.58
C PHE A 80 -10.39 17.23 0.49
N LEU A 81 -11.36 16.40 0.08
CA LEU A 81 -12.18 15.63 1.03
C LEU A 81 -11.34 14.64 1.83
N GLU A 82 -10.38 13.95 1.21
CA GLU A 82 -9.45 13.08 1.94
C GLU A 82 -8.67 13.86 2.98
N GLY A 83 -8.01 14.96 2.57
CA GLY A 83 -7.23 15.81 3.47
C GLY A 83 -8.06 16.37 4.64
N ALA A 84 -9.30 16.81 4.37
CA ALA A 84 -10.17 17.39 5.36
C ALA A 84 -10.75 16.36 6.34
N LEU A 85 -11.25 15.23 5.81
CA LEU A 85 -11.89 14.19 6.62
C LEU A 85 -10.88 13.42 7.49
N THR A 86 -9.63 13.31 7.06
CA THR A 86 -8.58 12.56 7.75
C THR A 86 -7.47 13.45 8.34
N ALA A 87 -7.71 14.76 8.52
CA ALA A 87 -6.71 15.73 8.95
C ALA A 87 -6.02 15.36 10.26
N LYS A 88 -6.77 14.84 11.25
CA LYS A 88 -6.23 14.35 12.52
C LYS A 88 -5.26 13.18 12.29
N GLN A 89 -5.67 12.22 11.48
CA GLN A 89 -4.91 11.02 11.17
C GLN A 89 -3.62 11.37 10.40
N ILE A 90 -3.70 12.30 9.44
CA ILE A 90 -2.53 12.84 8.72
C ILE A 90 -1.56 13.48 9.70
N TYR A 91 -2.03 14.28 10.65
CA TYR A 91 -1.16 14.92 11.64
C TYR A 91 -0.43 13.91 12.54
N ILE A 92 -1.12 12.84 12.98
CA ILE A 92 -0.52 11.75 13.76
C ILE A 92 0.56 11.05 12.92
N GLN A 93 0.26 10.73 11.67
CA GLN A 93 1.20 10.10 10.74
C GLN A 93 2.46 10.97 10.55
N ILE A 94 2.30 12.28 10.35
CA ILE A 94 3.42 13.22 10.20
C ILE A 94 4.28 13.25 11.45
N LYS A 95 3.71 13.38 12.64
CA LYS A 95 4.46 13.40 13.90
C LYS A 95 5.33 12.15 14.09
N ILE A 96 4.85 11.00 13.63
CA ILE A 96 5.50 9.71 13.85
C ILE A 96 6.51 9.41 12.74
N HIS A 97 6.14 9.67 11.47
CA HIS A 97 6.91 9.20 10.32
C HIS A 97 7.64 10.30 9.55
N TYR A 98 7.14 11.55 9.57
CA TYR A 98 7.65 12.64 8.71
C TYR A 98 7.92 13.94 9.50
N PRO A 99 8.75 13.91 10.55
CA PRO A 99 9.02 15.12 11.35
C PRO A 99 9.83 16.18 10.61
N ASP A 100 10.55 15.78 9.53
CA ASP A 100 11.39 16.71 8.78
C ASP A 100 10.53 17.63 7.89
N PRO A 101 10.74 18.96 7.96
CA PRO A 101 9.89 19.93 7.25
C PRO A 101 10.16 20.01 5.74
N ALA A 102 11.24 19.44 5.25
CA ALA A 102 11.67 19.43 3.87
C ALA A 102 12.49 18.17 3.54
N PRO A 103 12.56 17.75 2.27
CA PRO A 103 13.43 16.65 1.86
C PRO A 103 14.92 17.03 1.97
N PRO A 104 15.84 16.06 2.00
CA PRO A 104 17.26 16.31 1.81
C PRO A 104 17.52 17.09 0.51
N GLN A 105 18.53 17.96 0.48
CA GLN A 105 18.78 18.88 -0.65
C GLN A 105 18.94 18.13 -1.99
N LYS A 106 19.66 17.02 -2.02
CA LYS A 106 19.84 16.22 -3.26
C LYS A 106 18.53 15.59 -3.74
N VAL A 107 17.67 15.17 -2.81
CA VAL A 107 16.33 14.68 -3.15
C VAL A 107 15.46 15.80 -3.71
N GLN A 108 15.54 17.02 -3.14
CA GLN A 108 14.84 18.18 -3.69
C GLN A 108 15.32 18.49 -5.11
N HIS A 109 16.64 18.52 -5.36
CA HIS A 109 17.19 18.75 -6.71
C HIS A 109 16.74 17.66 -7.71
N PHE A 110 16.62 16.40 -7.24
CA PHE A 110 16.06 15.34 -8.08
C PHE A 110 14.61 15.61 -8.44
N PHE A 111 13.77 16.00 -7.48
CA PHE A 111 12.37 16.36 -7.73
C PHE A 111 12.21 17.54 -8.65
N ASP A 112 13.03 18.59 -8.48
CA ASP A 112 13.00 19.76 -9.36
C ASP A 112 13.34 19.40 -10.81
N ALA A 113 14.35 18.54 -11.01
CA ALA A 113 14.75 18.05 -12.33
C ALA A 113 13.68 17.10 -12.91
N ASN A 114 13.04 16.26 -12.07
CA ASN A 114 11.97 15.36 -12.45
C ASN A 114 10.73 16.14 -12.92
N ALA A 115 10.28 17.12 -12.15
CA ALA A 115 9.13 17.95 -12.50
C ALA A 115 9.35 18.69 -13.83
N LYS A 116 10.55 19.23 -14.06
CA LYS A 116 10.90 19.87 -15.33
C LYS A 116 10.81 18.90 -16.51
N TRP A 117 11.35 17.70 -16.36
CA TRP A 117 11.30 16.67 -17.39
C TRP A 117 9.85 16.21 -17.66
N GLU A 118 9.03 15.99 -16.63
CA GLU A 118 7.62 15.62 -16.82
C GLU A 118 6.85 16.69 -17.61
N GLU A 119 7.11 17.98 -17.37
CA GLU A 119 6.49 19.08 -18.13
C GLU A 119 6.92 19.12 -19.60
N GLU A 120 8.14 18.65 -19.92
CA GLU A 120 8.60 18.49 -21.29
C GLU A 120 7.94 17.27 -21.97
N GLU A 121 7.84 16.15 -21.27
CA GLU A 121 7.20 14.92 -21.78
C GLU A 121 5.69 15.10 -22.01
N LYS A 122 4.98 15.79 -21.13
CA LYS A 122 3.56 16.15 -21.33
C LYS A 122 3.32 16.86 -22.66
N LYS A 123 4.30 17.62 -23.16
CA LYS A 123 4.23 18.34 -24.44
C LYS A 123 4.61 17.49 -25.65
N SER A 124 5.16 16.30 -25.45
CA SER A 124 5.63 15.41 -26.53
C SER A 124 4.51 14.88 -27.44
N GLY A 125 3.26 14.91 -26.97
CA GLY A 125 2.09 14.37 -27.69
C GLY A 125 1.98 12.84 -27.66
N LYS A 126 2.84 12.15 -26.91
CA LYS A 126 2.79 10.69 -26.72
C LYS A 126 2.02 10.35 -25.44
N ASN A 127 1.37 9.16 -25.42
CA ASN A 127 0.68 8.65 -24.23
C ASN A 127 -0.22 9.69 -23.55
N LEU A 128 -1.07 10.36 -24.31
CA LEU A 128 -1.82 11.54 -23.86
C LEU A 128 -2.72 11.23 -22.66
N ASP A 129 -3.42 10.08 -22.64
CA ASP A 129 -4.24 9.67 -21.49
C ASP A 129 -3.39 9.43 -20.24
N TYR A 130 -2.21 8.83 -20.39
CA TYR A 130 -1.26 8.66 -19.29
C TYR A 130 -0.87 10.00 -18.65
N TRP A 131 -0.49 10.97 -19.45
CA TRP A 131 -0.05 12.28 -18.96
C TRP A 131 -1.19 13.15 -18.45
N GLU A 132 -2.40 12.99 -18.98
CA GLU A 132 -3.60 13.63 -18.44
C GLU A 132 -3.92 13.06 -17.06
N GLN A 133 -3.94 11.72 -16.90
CA GLN A 133 -4.16 11.09 -15.62
C GLN A 133 -3.01 11.40 -14.64
N ARG A 134 -1.76 11.53 -15.11
CA ARG A 134 -0.63 11.96 -14.28
C ARG A 134 -0.85 13.38 -13.72
N THR A 135 -1.38 14.28 -14.52
CA THR A 135 -1.75 15.64 -14.08
C THR A 135 -2.88 15.60 -13.04
N ASN A 136 -3.89 14.75 -13.25
CA ASN A 136 -4.98 14.57 -12.29
C ASN A 136 -4.49 14.02 -10.94
N LEU A 137 -3.44 13.19 -10.91
CA LEU A 137 -2.80 12.76 -9.66
C LEU A 137 -2.15 13.93 -8.90
N ASP A 138 -1.45 14.83 -9.59
CA ASP A 138 -0.86 16.02 -8.96
C ASP A 138 -1.93 16.93 -8.36
N ILE A 139 -3.03 17.14 -9.08
CA ILE A 139 -4.18 17.92 -8.61
C ILE A 139 -4.81 17.28 -7.37
N GLN A 140 -4.90 15.96 -7.32
CA GLN A 140 -5.42 15.23 -6.16
C GLN A 140 -4.51 15.39 -4.94
N VAL A 141 -3.18 15.32 -5.11
CA VAL A 141 -2.20 15.56 -4.04
C VAL A 141 -2.31 16.98 -3.50
N GLU A 142 -2.45 17.99 -4.40
CA GLU A 142 -2.68 19.38 -4.00
C GLU A 142 -3.95 19.53 -3.16
N GLY A 143 -5.04 18.87 -3.59
CA GLY A 143 -6.30 18.84 -2.85
C GLY A 143 -6.12 18.27 -1.44
N ILE A 144 -5.32 17.21 -1.23
CA ILE A 144 -5.06 16.64 0.11
C ILE A 144 -4.44 17.69 1.03
N TYR A 145 -3.45 18.45 0.54
CA TYR A 145 -2.83 19.50 1.33
C TYR A 145 -3.83 20.61 1.68
N ASP A 146 -4.58 21.11 0.71
CA ASP A 146 -5.55 22.19 0.92
C ASP A 146 -6.66 21.76 1.88
N GLY A 147 -7.18 20.54 1.72
CA GLY A 147 -8.18 19.95 2.62
C GLY A 147 -7.67 19.80 4.06
N TYR A 148 -6.45 19.32 4.24
CA TYR A 148 -5.79 19.27 5.55
C TYR A 148 -5.70 20.66 6.17
N MET A 149 -5.21 21.65 5.43
CA MET A 149 -5.03 23.02 5.92
C MET A 149 -6.36 23.72 6.23
N ALA A 150 -7.44 23.37 5.55
CA ALA A 150 -8.78 23.90 5.83
C ALA A 150 -9.31 23.49 7.22
N ILE A 151 -8.89 22.32 7.72
CA ILE A 151 -9.28 21.78 9.03
C ILE A 151 -8.23 22.04 10.11
N ALA A 152 -6.95 22.16 9.73
CA ALA A 152 -5.82 22.32 10.65
C ALA A 152 -5.99 23.46 11.63
N LYS A 153 -5.74 23.19 12.92
CA LYS A 153 -5.80 24.16 14.02
C LYS A 153 -4.58 23.99 14.93
N GLY A 154 -4.20 25.06 15.62
CA GLY A 154 -3.07 25.02 16.56
C GLY A 154 -1.79 24.49 15.93
N ALA A 155 -1.16 23.50 16.54
CA ALA A 155 0.09 22.91 16.07
C ALA A 155 -0.02 22.26 14.68
N MET A 156 -1.21 21.80 14.25
CA MET A 156 -1.41 21.23 12.91
C MET A 156 -1.10 22.24 11.80
N ARG A 157 -1.23 23.56 12.02
CA ARG A 157 -0.94 24.59 11.04
C ARG A 157 0.55 24.81 10.77
N ASN A 158 1.41 24.27 11.64
CA ASN A 158 2.87 24.40 11.50
C ASN A 158 3.44 23.31 10.57
N VAL A 159 2.60 22.39 10.09
CA VAL A 159 3.00 21.33 9.16
C VAL A 159 3.23 21.92 7.78
N THR A 160 4.34 21.56 7.15
CA THR A 160 4.68 22.01 5.79
C THR A 160 3.91 21.22 4.73
N LYS A 161 3.81 21.79 3.52
CA LYS A 161 3.25 21.06 2.38
C LYS A 161 3.99 19.75 2.12
N TYR A 162 5.33 19.76 2.18
CA TYR A 162 6.15 18.56 2.04
C TYR A 162 5.73 17.47 3.04
N GLN A 163 5.57 17.80 4.31
CA GLN A 163 5.19 16.82 5.33
C GLN A 163 3.82 16.18 5.07
N VAL A 164 2.86 16.92 4.51
CA VAL A 164 1.55 16.35 4.16
C VAL A 164 1.66 15.42 2.95
N ILE A 165 2.36 15.86 1.91
CA ILE A 165 2.41 15.12 0.64
C ILE A 165 3.42 13.97 0.65
N VAL A 166 4.44 14.00 1.53
CA VAL A 166 5.47 12.96 1.60
C VAL A 166 4.90 11.59 1.91
N ALA A 167 3.76 11.50 2.58
CA ALA A 167 3.06 10.23 2.79
C ALA A 167 2.80 9.50 1.45
N THR A 168 2.48 10.24 0.39
CA THR A 168 2.30 9.67 -0.96
C THR A 168 3.62 9.28 -1.62
N TYR A 169 4.69 10.05 -1.39
CA TYR A 169 6.02 9.84 -2.01
C TYR A 169 6.98 8.99 -1.18
N GLU A 170 6.55 8.46 -0.04
CA GLU A 170 7.40 7.89 1.01
C GLU A 170 8.50 6.98 0.50
N TYR A 171 8.16 5.96 -0.28
CA TYR A 171 9.14 4.97 -0.74
C TYR A 171 10.10 5.53 -1.78
N ASP A 172 9.63 6.42 -2.66
CA ASP A 172 10.51 7.13 -3.61
C ASP A 172 11.49 8.04 -2.87
N VAL A 173 11.02 8.82 -1.87
CA VAL A 173 11.87 9.68 -1.01
C VAL A 173 12.88 8.84 -0.24
N TRP A 174 12.44 7.72 0.31
CA TRP A 174 13.30 6.84 1.08
C TRP A 174 14.42 6.26 0.24
N ASP A 175 14.12 5.66 -0.90
CA ASP A 175 15.13 5.12 -1.80
C ASP A 175 16.10 6.20 -2.30
N LEU A 176 15.57 7.37 -2.71
CA LEU A 176 16.41 8.52 -3.11
C LEU A 176 17.33 8.98 -1.99
N SER A 177 16.87 8.99 -0.75
CA SER A 177 17.69 9.37 0.40
C SER A 177 18.85 8.40 0.66
N ILE A 178 18.69 7.13 0.27
CA ILE A 178 19.76 6.11 0.35
C ILE A 178 20.72 6.24 -0.83
N VAL A 179 20.18 6.41 -2.05
CA VAL A 179 20.98 6.44 -3.30
C VAL A 179 21.70 7.78 -3.48
N LEU A 180 21.14 8.87 -2.98
CA LEU A 180 21.64 10.25 -3.08
C LEU A 180 21.94 10.83 -1.68
N PRO A 181 22.83 10.21 -0.87
CA PRO A 181 23.08 10.69 0.48
C PRO A 181 23.74 12.07 0.46
N ASP A 182 23.26 12.99 1.30
CA ASP A 182 23.95 14.24 1.59
C ASP A 182 25.14 13.97 2.53
N GLU A 183 26.17 14.85 2.51
CA GLU A 183 27.34 14.72 3.40
C GLU A 183 27.01 14.85 4.90
N GLY A 184 25.79 15.15 5.25
CA GLY A 184 25.23 15.16 6.61
C GLY A 184 24.27 14.03 6.95
N ASN A 185 24.31 12.97 6.26
CA ASN A 185 23.62 11.66 6.30
C ASN A 185 22.43 11.54 7.26
N VAL A 186 21.22 11.73 6.76
CA VAL A 186 19.94 11.48 7.45
C VAL A 186 19.87 10.04 8.02
N CYS A 187 20.52 9.09 7.35
CA CYS A 187 20.61 7.71 7.78
C CYS A 187 21.35 7.51 9.12
N TYR A 188 22.27 8.38 9.47
CA TYR A 188 23.08 8.25 10.69
C TYR A 188 22.52 9.01 11.89
N ASN A 189 21.70 10.04 11.67
CA ASN A 189 21.23 10.94 12.73
C ASN A 189 19.86 10.56 13.30
N GLU A 190 19.07 9.76 12.58
CA GLU A 190 17.74 9.32 13.02
C GLU A 190 17.75 7.84 13.44
N PRO A 191 17.49 7.51 14.73
CA PRO A 191 17.47 6.12 15.21
C PRO A 191 16.51 5.20 14.43
N ARG A 192 15.41 5.75 13.88
CA ARG A 192 14.41 5.03 13.06
C ARG A 192 14.93 4.67 11.67
N PHE A 193 15.87 5.43 11.10
CA PHE A 193 16.47 5.14 9.80
C PHE A 193 17.80 4.38 9.94
N ARG A 194 18.44 4.42 11.12
CA ARG A 194 19.73 3.76 11.35
C ARG A 194 19.69 2.27 11.00
N ASN A 195 18.61 1.59 11.35
CA ASN A 195 18.44 0.18 10.99
C ASN A 195 18.15 0.00 9.48
N ARG A 196 17.49 0.96 8.84
CA ARG A 196 17.12 0.92 7.42
C ARG A 196 18.28 1.19 6.47
N CYS A 197 19.30 1.92 6.92
CA CYS A 197 20.45 2.33 6.11
C CYS A 197 21.63 1.37 6.11
N HIS A 198 21.67 0.41 7.04
CA HIS A 198 22.79 -0.53 7.16
C HIS A 198 22.63 -1.85 6.37
N GLY A 199 21.92 -1.83 5.23
CA GLY A 199 21.84 -2.99 4.33
C GLY A 199 21.06 -4.20 4.85
N GLY A 200 20.67 -4.19 6.14
CA GLY A 200 19.91 -5.28 6.76
C GLY A 200 18.40 -5.22 6.55
N GLU A 201 17.88 -4.09 6.12
CA GLU A 201 16.42 -3.85 6.04
C GLU A 201 15.84 -3.75 4.63
N ARG A 202 16.65 -3.84 3.59
CA ARG A 202 16.17 -3.99 2.22
C ARG A 202 15.58 -5.37 1.94
N VAL A 203 15.51 -6.22 2.96
CA VAL A 203 15.10 -7.62 2.86
C VAL A 203 13.83 -7.79 3.67
N ASP A 204 12.84 -8.44 3.10
CA ASP A 204 11.65 -8.93 3.78
C ASP A 204 10.60 -7.86 4.13
N HIS A 205 9.88 -7.34 3.13
CA HIS A 205 8.76 -6.45 3.44
C HIS A 205 7.39 -7.12 3.39
N CYS A 206 7.21 -8.23 2.67
CA CYS A 206 5.88 -8.82 2.48
C CYS A 206 5.94 -10.32 2.23
N SER A 207 4.79 -10.99 2.43
CA SER A 207 4.52 -12.33 1.90
C SER A 207 3.22 -12.29 1.10
N ALA A 208 3.19 -12.94 -0.07
CA ALA A 208 2.00 -13.01 -0.88
C ALA A 208 1.71 -14.44 -1.35
N LEU A 209 0.42 -14.76 -1.47
CA LEU A 209 -0.04 -16.04 -1.99
C LEU A 209 -1.27 -15.84 -2.87
N ILE A 210 -1.19 -16.37 -4.09
CA ILE A 210 -2.35 -16.54 -4.97
C ILE A 210 -2.65 -18.03 -5.00
N LYS A 211 -3.91 -18.40 -4.76
CA LYS A 211 -4.31 -19.81 -4.64
C LYS A 211 -5.59 -20.09 -5.40
N ILE A 212 -5.51 -21.02 -6.36
CA ILE A 212 -6.70 -21.61 -6.99
C ILE A 212 -7.28 -22.62 -6.01
N LEU A 213 -8.53 -22.45 -5.62
CA LEU A 213 -9.23 -23.40 -4.75
C LEU A 213 -9.52 -24.73 -5.47
N PRO A 214 -9.78 -25.83 -4.72
CA PRO A 214 -10.14 -27.11 -5.32
C PRO A 214 -11.28 -26.97 -6.35
N ASN A 215 -11.21 -27.75 -7.42
CA ASN A 215 -12.16 -27.71 -8.53
C ASN A 215 -12.31 -26.34 -9.22
N ASN A 216 -11.34 -25.45 -9.10
CA ASN A 216 -11.41 -24.07 -9.61
C ASN A 216 -12.65 -23.30 -9.10
N GLU A 217 -13.05 -23.53 -7.85
CA GLU A 217 -14.22 -22.88 -7.26
C GLU A 217 -14.05 -21.36 -7.17
N ASP A 218 -12.87 -20.90 -6.75
CA ASP A 218 -12.48 -19.47 -6.69
C ASP A 218 -10.95 -19.35 -6.77
N VAL A 219 -10.45 -18.13 -6.90
CA VAL A 219 -9.04 -17.78 -6.78
C VAL A 219 -8.88 -16.79 -5.63
N LEU A 220 -8.17 -17.20 -4.60
CA LEU A 220 -7.81 -16.33 -3.47
C LEU A 220 -6.50 -15.60 -3.77
N PHE A 221 -6.51 -14.29 -3.54
CA PHE A 221 -5.41 -13.37 -3.78
C PHE A 221 -5.07 -12.68 -2.46
N SER A 222 -3.89 -12.91 -1.88
CA SER A 222 -3.61 -12.52 -0.49
C SER A 222 -2.22 -11.95 -0.27
N HIS A 223 -2.14 -11.00 0.66
CA HIS A 223 -0.95 -10.25 1.01
C HIS A 223 -0.80 -10.07 2.53
N VAL A 224 0.42 -10.16 3.01
CA VAL A 224 0.85 -9.80 4.37
C VAL A 224 1.89 -8.69 4.26
N THR A 225 1.59 -7.52 4.79
CA THR A 225 2.59 -6.45 4.91
C THR A 225 3.55 -6.76 6.04
N TRP A 226 4.85 -6.77 5.76
CA TRP A 226 5.88 -6.81 6.80
C TRP A 226 6.49 -5.43 6.98
N ALA A 227 6.33 -4.87 8.17
CA ALA A 227 6.80 -3.51 8.47
C ALA A 227 6.96 -3.30 9.98
N GLY A 228 7.40 -2.11 10.39
CA GLY A 228 7.47 -1.71 11.79
C GLY A 228 6.10 -1.52 12.44
N ALA A 229 6.03 -1.65 13.77
CA ALA A 229 4.78 -1.53 14.54
C ALA A 229 4.06 -0.18 14.33
N GLN A 230 4.82 0.88 14.07
CA GLN A 230 4.25 2.21 13.84
C GLN A 230 3.49 2.33 12.51
N THR A 231 3.63 1.38 11.57
CA THR A 231 2.83 1.33 10.34
C THR A 231 1.42 0.75 10.54
N MET A 232 1.07 0.32 11.76
CA MET A 232 -0.27 -0.21 12.07
C MET A 232 -1.35 0.87 12.26
N TYR A 233 -1.06 2.14 11.98
CA TYR A 233 -2.07 3.20 11.94
C TYR A 233 -2.69 3.29 10.54
N ARG A 234 -3.70 2.47 10.28
CA ARG A 234 -4.17 2.12 8.95
C ARG A 234 -5.50 2.74 8.57
N ILE A 235 -5.67 2.97 7.27
CA ILE A 235 -6.97 3.33 6.65
C ILE A 235 -7.22 2.36 5.48
N TYR A 236 -8.35 1.64 5.48
CA TYR A 236 -8.85 0.94 4.31
C TYR A 236 -9.64 1.93 3.48
N LYS A 237 -9.29 2.08 2.21
CA LYS A 237 -9.82 3.15 1.35
C LYS A 237 -10.54 2.60 0.14
N ALA A 238 -11.57 3.32 -0.28
CA ALA A 238 -12.24 3.09 -1.54
C ALA A 238 -12.48 4.41 -2.27
N TYR A 239 -12.16 4.42 -3.56
CA TYR A 239 -12.49 5.55 -4.44
C TYR A 239 -13.39 5.09 -5.57
N ASP A 240 -14.38 5.91 -5.93
CA ASP A 240 -15.15 5.85 -7.17
C ASP A 240 -14.95 7.19 -7.89
N LEU A 241 -13.83 7.31 -8.62
CA LEU A 241 -13.46 8.53 -9.32
C LEU A 241 -13.91 8.45 -10.78
N ARG A 242 -14.92 9.23 -11.13
CA ARG A 242 -15.58 9.23 -12.44
C ARG A 242 -14.77 10.02 -13.49
N LEU A 243 -13.45 9.77 -13.54
CA LEU A 243 -12.56 10.42 -14.48
C LEU A 243 -12.72 9.81 -15.88
N HIS A 244 -12.52 10.62 -16.91
CA HIS A 244 -12.65 10.20 -18.30
C HIS A 244 -11.31 10.17 -19.02
N LEU A 245 -11.20 9.27 -19.97
CA LEU A 245 -10.17 9.28 -21.01
C LEU A 245 -10.52 10.33 -22.06
N ARG A 246 -9.60 10.60 -22.96
CA ARG A 246 -9.76 11.62 -24.02
C ARG A 246 -10.85 11.30 -25.03
N ASP A 247 -11.21 10.03 -25.17
CA ASP A 247 -12.32 9.58 -26.01
C ASP A 247 -13.70 9.72 -25.32
N GLY A 248 -13.72 10.19 -24.07
CA GLY A 248 -14.92 10.37 -23.27
C GLY A 248 -15.36 9.12 -22.49
N SER A 249 -14.68 8.01 -22.61
CA SER A 249 -14.95 6.83 -21.79
C SER A 249 -14.44 7.00 -20.36
N LEU A 250 -15.07 6.34 -19.38
CA LEU A 250 -14.54 6.28 -18.02
C LEU A 250 -13.20 5.52 -17.99
N ILE A 251 -12.29 5.94 -17.12
CA ILE A 251 -11.08 5.15 -16.83
C ILE A 251 -11.49 3.74 -16.35
N PRO A 252 -10.82 2.67 -16.79
CA PRO A 252 -11.17 1.30 -16.42
C PRO A 252 -11.20 1.06 -14.91
N GLY A 253 -10.19 1.55 -14.20
CA GLY A 253 -10.06 1.47 -12.74
C GLY A 253 -10.71 2.63 -12.00
N HIS A 254 -11.89 3.10 -12.43
CA HIS A 254 -12.59 4.22 -11.77
C HIS A 254 -13.00 3.90 -10.33
N LYS A 255 -13.29 2.63 -10.01
CA LYS A 255 -13.41 2.17 -8.62
C LYS A 255 -12.17 1.38 -8.22
N VAL A 256 -11.68 1.67 -7.02
CA VAL A 256 -10.58 0.93 -6.40
C VAL A 256 -10.80 0.84 -4.90
N ALA A 257 -10.64 -0.37 -4.33
CA ALA A 257 -10.52 -0.59 -2.91
C ALA A 257 -9.09 -1.03 -2.57
N MET A 258 -8.53 -0.53 -1.47
CA MET A 258 -7.12 -0.74 -1.13
C MET A 258 -6.83 -0.58 0.35
N SER A 259 -5.84 -1.31 0.84
CA SER A 259 -5.19 -0.99 2.12
C SER A 259 -4.31 0.26 1.96
N SER A 260 -4.30 1.17 2.94
CA SER A 260 -3.54 2.42 2.82
C SER A 260 -3.24 3.05 4.18
N TYR A 261 -2.75 4.29 4.14
CA TYR A 261 -2.29 5.09 5.27
C TYR A 261 -2.86 6.52 5.20
N PRO A 262 -2.86 7.28 6.34
CA PRO A 262 -3.27 8.68 6.33
C PRO A 262 -2.44 9.53 5.35
N GLY A 263 -3.12 10.40 4.60
CA GLY A 263 -2.49 11.33 3.66
C GLY A 263 -1.92 10.72 2.37
N ARG A 264 -2.07 9.42 2.17
CA ARG A 264 -1.62 8.70 0.98
C ARG A 264 -2.84 8.25 0.17
N PHE A 265 -2.99 8.72 -1.06
CA PHE A 265 -4.10 8.29 -1.91
C PHE A 265 -3.79 7.02 -2.74
N THR A 266 -2.59 6.47 -2.61
CA THR A 266 -2.21 5.13 -3.10
C THR A 266 -2.19 4.12 -1.96
N SER A 267 -2.04 2.85 -2.25
CA SER A 267 -1.97 1.83 -1.21
C SER A 267 -0.71 1.98 -0.34
N GLY A 268 0.44 1.96 -0.94
CA GLY A 268 1.72 2.01 -0.22
C GLY A 268 2.27 0.64 0.15
N ASP A 269 1.48 -0.24 0.66
CA ASP A 269 1.78 -1.68 0.83
C ASP A 269 1.23 -2.50 -0.34
N ASP A 270 0.72 -1.80 -1.33
CA ASP A 270 0.35 -2.24 -2.66
C ASP A 270 -0.56 -3.49 -2.70
N PHE A 271 -1.78 -3.29 -2.19
CA PHE A 271 -2.89 -4.21 -2.36
C PHE A 271 -4.09 -3.43 -2.90
N TYR A 272 -4.48 -3.72 -4.14
CA TYR A 272 -5.57 -3.05 -4.85
C TYR A 272 -6.55 -4.04 -5.45
N ILE A 273 -7.84 -3.70 -5.41
CA ILE A 273 -8.93 -4.37 -6.12
C ILE A 273 -9.68 -3.32 -6.92
N THR A 274 -9.88 -3.52 -8.23
CA THR A 274 -10.39 -2.49 -9.13
C THR A 274 -11.68 -2.87 -9.85
N SER A 275 -12.42 -1.86 -10.34
CA SER A 275 -13.59 -2.05 -11.23
C SER A 275 -13.25 -2.70 -12.57
N ALA A 276 -11.99 -2.64 -13.01
CA ALA A 276 -11.51 -3.41 -14.16
C ALA A 276 -11.38 -4.91 -13.87
N ARG A 277 -11.77 -5.37 -12.64
CA ARG A 277 -11.67 -6.73 -12.13
C ARG A 277 -10.24 -7.24 -12.03
N LEU A 278 -9.30 -6.33 -11.76
CA LEU A 278 -7.91 -6.65 -11.47
C LEU A 278 -7.66 -6.65 -9.97
N ALA A 279 -6.97 -7.68 -9.47
CA ALA A 279 -6.34 -7.67 -8.15
C ALA A 279 -4.82 -7.51 -8.34
N ILE A 280 -4.23 -6.57 -7.60
CA ILE A 280 -2.83 -6.15 -7.77
C ILE A 280 -2.16 -6.14 -6.41
N GLN A 281 -0.98 -6.74 -6.31
CA GLN A 281 -0.13 -6.73 -5.12
C GLN A 281 1.34 -6.87 -5.47
N GLU A 282 2.21 -6.63 -4.50
CA GLU A 282 3.65 -6.78 -4.68
C GLU A 282 4.33 -7.47 -3.50
N THR A 283 5.58 -7.84 -3.67
CA THR A 283 6.57 -8.01 -2.61
C THR A 283 7.89 -7.38 -3.03
N THR A 284 8.51 -6.62 -2.14
CA THR A 284 9.70 -5.83 -2.45
C THR A 284 10.91 -6.70 -2.80
N ILE A 285 11.66 -6.31 -3.82
CA ILE A 285 12.92 -6.93 -4.25
C ILE A 285 14.10 -6.09 -3.76
N ALA A 286 15.06 -6.70 -3.08
CA ALA A 286 16.30 -6.04 -2.70
C ALA A 286 17.26 -5.90 -3.90
N ILE A 287 17.90 -4.74 -4.01
CA ILE A 287 18.97 -4.48 -4.99
C ILE A 287 20.31 -4.55 -4.24
N TRP A 288 20.98 -5.70 -4.30
CA TRP A 288 22.28 -5.95 -3.67
C TRP A 288 23.45 -5.44 -4.50
N ASP A 289 23.30 -5.42 -5.83
CA ASP A 289 24.26 -4.80 -6.73
C ASP A 289 23.99 -3.30 -6.85
N GLU A 290 24.62 -2.51 -5.99
CA GLU A 290 24.47 -1.05 -5.98
C GLU A 290 24.92 -0.36 -7.28
N SER A 291 25.63 -1.05 -8.17
CA SER A 291 25.99 -0.53 -9.49
C SER A 291 24.78 -0.22 -10.37
N LEU A 292 23.62 -0.83 -10.08
CA LEU A 292 22.36 -0.56 -10.75
C LEU A 292 21.81 0.85 -10.43
N ASN A 293 22.17 1.44 -9.28
CA ASN A 293 21.68 2.74 -8.83
C ASN A 293 22.00 3.87 -9.81
N LYS A 294 23.07 3.73 -10.63
CA LYS A 294 23.40 4.67 -11.72
C LYS A 294 22.27 4.85 -12.76
N ASN A 295 21.33 3.93 -12.80
CA ASN A 295 20.17 3.96 -13.70
C ASN A 295 18.99 4.73 -13.10
N ILE A 296 19.03 5.11 -11.82
CA ILE A 296 18.03 5.97 -11.19
C ILE A 296 18.27 7.40 -11.66
N LYS A 297 17.30 7.95 -12.40
CA LYS A 297 17.41 9.26 -13.05
C LYS A 297 16.12 10.05 -12.89
N PRO A 298 16.19 11.39 -12.84
CA PRO A 298 14.99 12.22 -12.78
C PRO A 298 14.12 12.17 -14.05
N GLN A 299 14.66 11.68 -15.18
CA GLN A 299 13.91 11.43 -16.42
C GLN A 299 13.07 10.14 -16.31
N SER A 300 12.14 10.11 -15.35
CA SER A 300 11.28 8.98 -15.04
C SER A 300 10.00 9.43 -14.36
N VAL A 301 9.00 8.56 -14.23
CA VAL A 301 7.84 8.80 -13.38
C VAL A 301 8.01 8.01 -12.09
N LEU A 302 7.82 8.68 -10.96
CA LEU A 302 7.98 8.09 -9.63
C LEU A 302 7.04 6.89 -9.42
N GLN A 303 7.45 5.94 -8.55
CA GLN A 303 6.74 4.67 -8.41
C GLN A 303 5.29 4.85 -7.96
N TRP A 304 5.03 5.74 -6.99
CA TRP A 304 3.68 6.00 -6.51
C TRP A 304 2.71 6.42 -7.63
N ALA A 305 3.17 7.24 -8.56
CA ALA A 305 2.35 7.68 -9.69
C ALA A 305 2.16 6.55 -10.71
N ARG A 306 3.21 5.76 -10.99
CA ARG A 306 3.13 4.64 -11.94
C ARG A 306 2.13 3.58 -11.48
N SER A 307 2.12 3.20 -10.19
CA SER A 307 1.13 2.26 -9.68
C SER A 307 -0.30 2.79 -9.80
N ALA A 308 -0.51 4.08 -9.50
CA ALA A 308 -1.81 4.74 -9.65
C ALA A 308 -2.27 4.82 -11.10
N LEU A 309 -1.37 5.18 -12.02
CA LEU A 309 -1.67 5.25 -13.45
C LEU A 309 -1.99 3.88 -14.03
N ALA A 310 -1.22 2.86 -13.66
CA ALA A 310 -1.45 1.50 -14.16
C ALA A 310 -2.82 0.95 -13.72
N TYR A 311 -3.24 1.09 -12.45
CA TYR A 311 -4.56 0.61 -12.04
C TYR A 311 -5.71 1.44 -12.64
N ARG A 312 -5.51 2.74 -12.93
CA ARG A 312 -6.53 3.59 -13.55
C ARG A 312 -6.77 3.23 -15.02
N LEU A 313 -5.70 2.94 -15.76
CA LEU A 313 -5.71 2.81 -17.22
C LEU A 313 -5.86 1.37 -17.73
N ALA A 314 -5.45 0.37 -16.95
CA ALA A 314 -5.42 -1.02 -17.40
C ALA A 314 -6.82 -1.66 -17.43
N THR A 315 -7.10 -2.39 -18.50
CA THR A 315 -8.27 -3.27 -18.68
C THR A 315 -7.94 -4.75 -18.49
N SER A 316 -6.65 -5.10 -18.43
CA SER A 316 -6.15 -6.46 -18.27
C SER A 316 -4.85 -6.50 -17.47
N ALA A 317 -4.47 -7.70 -16.98
CA ALA A 317 -3.20 -7.88 -16.27
C ALA A 317 -1.98 -7.55 -17.15
N GLN A 318 -2.04 -7.87 -18.45
CA GLN A 318 -0.99 -7.52 -19.41
C GLN A 318 -0.86 -6.00 -19.56
N GLU A 319 -1.95 -5.30 -19.81
CA GLU A 319 -1.93 -3.83 -19.94
C GLU A 319 -1.45 -3.15 -18.67
N TRP A 320 -1.77 -3.70 -17.49
CA TRP A 320 -1.24 -3.16 -16.24
C TRP A 320 0.30 -3.18 -16.25
N VAL A 321 0.91 -4.31 -16.65
CA VAL A 321 2.37 -4.43 -16.75
C VAL A 321 2.92 -3.46 -17.80
N GLU A 322 2.26 -3.31 -18.94
CA GLU A 322 2.66 -2.37 -19.99
C GLU A 322 2.65 -0.92 -19.49
N TRP A 323 1.55 -0.45 -18.87
CA TRP A 323 1.45 0.89 -18.30
C TRP A 323 2.45 1.13 -17.16
N TYR A 324 2.60 0.16 -16.25
CA TYR A 324 3.50 0.28 -15.12
C TYR A 324 4.97 0.29 -15.55
N SER A 325 5.34 -0.39 -16.61
CA SER A 325 6.72 -0.44 -17.11
C SER A 325 7.19 0.88 -17.75
N LEU A 326 6.26 1.76 -18.16
CA LEU A 326 6.61 3.05 -18.75
C LEU A 326 7.35 3.94 -17.75
N TYR A 327 8.38 4.64 -18.26
CA TYR A 327 9.13 5.65 -17.51
C TYR A 327 9.65 5.18 -16.15
N ASN A 328 10.12 3.93 -16.06
CA ASN A 328 10.58 3.31 -14.83
C ASN A 328 11.61 4.15 -14.07
N SER A 329 11.31 4.52 -12.83
CA SER A 329 12.20 5.26 -11.93
C SER A 329 13.33 4.42 -11.34
N GLY A 330 13.14 3.11 -11.25
CA GLY A 330 14.06 2.22 -10.52
C GLY A 330 13.99 2.38 -9.00
N LEU A 331 12.98 3.10 -8.49
CA LEU A 331 12.72 3.26 -7.07
C LEU A 331 11.63 2.30 -6.62
N TYR A 332 11.66 1.89 -5.35
CA TYR A 332 10.75 0.92 -4.75
C TYR A 332 10.54 -0.31 -5.64
N ASN A 333 11.63 -1.09 -5.77
CA ASN A 333 11.70 -2.22 -6.69
C ASN A 333 10.97 -3.44 -6.14
N ASN A 334 10.05 -3.99 -6.91
CA ASN A 334 9.10 -5.02 -6.47
C ASN A 334 8.94 -6.15 -7.49
N GLN A 335 8.52 -7.32 -7.00
CA GLN A 335 7.80 -8.30 -7.81
C GLN A 335 6.31 -7.99 -7.73
N TRP A 336 5.78 -7.39 -8.79
CA TRP A 336 4.36 -7.14 -8.94
C TRP A 336 3.62 -8.38 -9.41
N MET A 337 2.44 -8.60 -8.89
CA MET A 337 1.53 -9.70 -9.24
C MET A 337 0.17 -9.11 -9.60
N VAL A 338 -0.31 -9.39 -10.79
CA VAL A 338 -1.61 -8.89 -11.28
C VAL A 338 -2.46 -10.05 -11.73
N PHE A 339 -3.61 -10.23 -11.09
CA PHE A 339 -4.59 -11.25 -11.46
C PHE A 339 -5.82 -10.60 -12.10
N ASP A 340 -6.17 -11.08 -13.29
CA ASP A 340 -7.32 -10.63 -14.07
C ASP A 340 -8.51 -11.58 -13.91
N TYR A 341 -9.46 -11.22 -13.06
CA TYR A 341 -10.66 -12.02 -12.82
C TYR A 341 -11.61 -12.06 -14.02
N ASN A 342 -11.43 -11.22 -15.07
CA ASN A 342 -12.17 -11.38 -16.33
C ASN A 342 -11.77 -12.65 -17.09
N LYS A 343 -10.61 -13.23 -16.76
CA LYS A 343 -10.09 -14.48 -17.35
C LYS A 343 -10.41 -15.72 -16.51
N PHE A 344 -11.13 -15.56 -15.40
CA PHE A 344 -11.54 -16.65 -14.53
C PHE A 344 -13.06 -16.86 -14.58
N THR A 345 -13.47 -18.11 -14.69
CA THR A 345 -14.85 -18.56 -14.54
C THR A 345 -14.84 -19.68 -13.49
N PRO A 346 -15.64 -19.60 -12.41
CA PRO A 346 -15.69 -20.66 -11.42
C PRO A 346 -15.94 -22.05 -12.03
N PHE A 347 -15.22 -23.03 -11.53
CA PHE A 347 -15.26 -24.44 -11.96
C PHE A 347 -14.68 -24.72 -13.35
N GLU A 348 -14.08 -23.71 -14.01
CA GLU A 348 -13.38 -23.86 -15.27
C GLU A 348 -11.86 -23.60 -15.11
N PRO A 349 -11.00 -24.18 -15.97
CA PRO A 349 -9.58 -23.84 -15.97
C PRO A 349 -9.37 -22.36 -16.29
N LEU A 350 -8.35 -21.74 -15.67
CA LEU A 350 -7.95 -20.36 -15.99
C LEU A 350 -7.72 -20.21 -17.49
N ARG A 351 -8.23 -19.12 -18.07
CA ARG A 351 -7.91 -18.72 -19.45
C ARG A 351 -6.53 -18.06 -19.49
N ASP A 352 -5.81 -18.18 -20.61
CA ASP A 352 -4.51 -17.54 -20.81
C ASP A 352 -4.61 -16.02 -20.61
N GLY A 353 -3.55 -15.42 -20.06
CA GLY A 353 -3.54 -14.01 -19.72
C GLY A 353 -4.20 -13.66 -18.37
N ALA A 354 -4.55 -14.66 -17.54
CA ALA A 354 -5.18 -14.43 -16.25
C ALA A 354 -4.21 -13.92 -15.17
N PHE A 355 -2.93 -14.26 -15.26
CA PHE A 355 -1.98 -13.92 -14.21
C PHE A 355 -0.64 -13.48 -14.79
N PHE A 356 -0.24 -12.23 -14.48
CA PHE A 356 1.05 -11.67 -14.87
C PHE A 356 1.88 -11.32 -13.65
N ILE A 357 3.20 -11.46 -13.79
CA ILE A 357 4.16 -10.88 -12.86
C ILE A 357 5.07 -9.88 -13.60
N PHE A 358 5.57 -8.89 -12.86
CA PHE A 358 6.57 -7.95 -13.34
C PHE A 358 7.57 -7.65 -12.24
N GLU A 359 8.85 -7.92 -12.49
CA GLU A 359 9.96 -7.63 -11.58
C GLU A 359 10.68 -6.39 -12.05
N GLN A 360 10.54 -5.30 -11.29
CA GLN A 360 11.18 -4.03 -11.56
C GLN A 360 12.54 -3.95 -10.89
N ILE A 361 13.51 -3.38 -11.59
CA ILE A 361 14.84 -3.01 -11.09
C ILE A 361 15.27 -1.66 -11.66
N PRO A 362 16.28 -0.99 -11.09
CA PRO A 362 16.82 0.22 -11.70
C PRO A 362 17.34 -0.03 -13.12
N GLY A 363 16.76 0.70 -14.09
CA GLY A 363 17.11 0.60 -15.51
C GLY A 363 16.35 -0.44 -16.31
N GLY A 364 15.34 -1.11 -15.73
CA GLY A 364 14.50 -2.04 -16.47
C GLY A 364 13.60 -2.92 -15.62
N GLY A 365 13.23 -4.05 -16.18
CA GLY A 365 12.43 -5.08 -15.51
C GLY A 365 12.24 -6.29 -16.42
N HIS A 366 11.60 -7.31 -15.89
CA HIS A 366 11.20 -8.51 -16.61
C HIS A 366 9.77 -8.88 -16.19
N GLY A 367 8.88 -9.08 -17.15
CA GLY A 367 7.49 -9.46 -16.91
C GLY A 367 7.06 -10.61 -17.81
N GLY A 368 6.02 -11.33 -17.40
CA GLY A 368 5.49 -12.43 -18.18
C GLY A 368 4.15 -12.95 -17.70
N ASP A 369 3.46 -13.64 -18.62
CA ASP A 369 2.24 -14.40 -18.32
C ASP A 369 2.60 -15.69 -17.56
N MET A 370 2.19 -15.77 -16.32
CA MET A 370 2.41 -16.91 -15.42
C MET A 370 1.15 -17.77 -15.26
N THR A 371 0.14 -17.58 -16.11
CA THR A 371 -1.12 -18.33 -16.03
C THR A 371 -0.91 -19.84 -16.15
N ALA A 372 -0.04 -20.28 -17.06
CA ALA A 372 0.27 -21.71 -17.24
C ALA A 372 0.90 -22.32 -15.96
N TRP A 373 1.83 -21.60 -15.33
CA TRP A 373 2.41 -21.98 -14.04
C TRP A 373 1.33 -22.08 -12.95
N LEU A 374 0.52 -21.02 -12.81
CA LEU A 374 -0.53 -20.98 -11.78
C LEU A 374 -1.57 -22.10 -11.98
N ARG A 375 -1.92 -22.41 -13.24
CA ARG A 375 -2.81 -23.53 -13.60
C ARG A 375 -2.23 -24.88 -13.20
N GLU A 376 -0.94 -25.11 -13.44
CA GLU A 376 -0.25 -26.36 -13.13
C GLU A 376 -0.03 -26.53 -11.61
N LYS A 377 0.51 -25.51 -10.96
CA LYS A 377 0.89 -25.58 -9.53
C LYS A 377 -0.26 -25.28 -8.57
N THR A 378 -1.34 -24.68 -9.05
CA THR A 378 -2.51 -24.22 -8.29
C THR A 378 -2.20 -23.15 -7.22
N TYR A 379 -0.98 -22.62 -7.21
CA TYR A 379 -0.59 -21.50 -6.37
C TYR A 379 0.59 -20.73 -6.97
N TRP A 380 0.71 -19.46 -6.59
CA TRP A 380 1.90 -18.63 -6.73
C TRP A 380 2.22 -18.02 -5.38
N ALA A 381 3.48 -18.08 -4.96
CA ALA A 381 3.95 -17.47 -3.73
C ALA A 381 5.06 -16.46 -4.02
N SER A 382 5.03 -15.33 -3.31
CA SER A 382 6.06 -14.30 -3.41
C SER A 382 6.57 -13.92 -2.01
N TYR A 383 7.88 -13.75 -1.87
CA TYR A 383 8.58 -13.64 -0.59
C TYR A 383 9.90 -12.87 -0.70
N ASN A 384 9.91 -11.76 -1.46
CA ASN A 384 11.03 -10.81 -1.62
C ASN A 384 12.26 -11.34 -2.38
N ILE A 385 12.10 -12.40 -3.16
CA ILE A 385 13.16 -12.99 -3.97
C ILE A 385 12.71 -13.03 -5.42
N PRO A 386 13.48 -12.50 -6.39
CA PRO A 386 13.11 -12.53 -7.79
C PRO A 386 12.94 -13.95 -8.33
N TYR A 387 11.90 -14.16 -9.10
CA TYR A 387 11.63 -15.39 -9.83
C TYR A 387 12.45 -15.49 -11.12
N PHE A 388 12.49 -14.39 -11.92
CA PHE A 388 13.23 -14.39 -13.18
C PHE A 388 14.72 -14.44 -12.92
N LYS A 389 15.38 -15.44 -13.48
CA LYS A 389 16.80 -15.72 -13.24
C LYS A 389 17.73 -14.54 -13.63
N ASP A 390 17.38 -13.83 -14.70
CA ASP A 390 18.15 -12.65 -15.12
C ASP A 390 18.02 -11.49 -14.10
N ILE A 391 16.83 -11.26 -13.53
CA ILE A 391 16.62 -10.28 -12.46
C ILE A 391 17.34 -10.72 -11.18
N TYR A 392 17.18 -11.99 -10.77
CA TYR A 392 17.87 -12.57 -9.62
C TYR A 392 19.39 -12.37 -9.69
N ASN A 393 19.98 -12.64 -10.86
CA ASN A 393 21.41 -12.47 -11.07
C ASN A 393 21.83 -10.99 -11.07
N LYS A 394 21.10 -10.13 -11.79
CA LYS A 394 21.38 -8.68 -11.86
C LYS A 394 21.32 -8.01 -10.50
N CYS A 395 20.36 -8.40 -9.66
CA CYS A 395 20.20 -7.84 -8.30
C CYS A 395 21.27 -8.32 -7.31
N GLY A 396 22.15 -9.27 -7.67
CA GLY A 396 23.24 -9.73 -6.81
C GLY A 396 22.86 -10.83 -5.80
N TYR A 397 21.70 -11.48 -5.92
CA TYR A 397 21.28 -12.56 -5.02
C TYR A 397 22.24 -13.76 -4.94
N PRO A 398 22.92 -14.21 -6.03
CA PRO A 398 23.87 -15.31 -5.94
C PRO A 398 25.00 -15.07 -4.92
N ALA A 399 25.52 -13.84 -4.84
CA ALA A 399 26.51 -13.47 -3.84
C ALA A 399 25.92 -13.49 -2.42
N LYS A 400 24.69 -13.03 -2.24
CA LYS A 400 24.00 -13.03 -0.94
C LYS A 400 23.65 -14.43 -0.44
N VAL A 401 23.36 -15.38 -1.32
CA VAL A 401 23.22 -16.81 -0.94
C VAL A 401 24.48 -17.35 -0.27
N ILE A 402 25.65 -16.94 -0.76
CA ILE A 402 26.93 -17.35 -0.19
C ILE A 402 27.19 -16.65 1.15
N GLU A 403 26.87 -15.34 1.22
CA GLU A 403 27.12 -14.54 2.42
C GLU A 403 26.15 -14.87 3.56
N TRP A 404 24.85 -15.02 3.25
CA TRP A 404 23.82 -15.20 4.28
C TRP A 404 23.40 -16.67 4.39
N GLU A 405 22.69 -17.23 3.47
CA GLU A 405 22.36 -18.64 3.27
C GLU A 405 21.24 -18.83 2.25
N ALA A 406 21.17 -20.02 1.64
CA ALA A 406 20.13 -20.35 0.68
C ALA A 406 18.70 -20.26 1.28
N LYS A 407 18.55 -20.57 2.58
CA LYS A 407 17.29 -20.50 3.31
C LYS A 407 16.72 -19.08 3.45
N ALA A 408 17.59 -18.06 3.33
CA ALA A 408 17.19 -16.66 3.30
C ALA A 408 17.01 -16.12 1.87
N MET A 409 17.90 -16.50 0.92
CA MET A 409 18.12 -15.78 -0.34
C MET A 409 17.88 -16.60 -1.61
N SER A 410 17.54 -17.90 -1.51
CA SER A 410 17.25 -18.73 -2.68
C SER A 410 15.76 -18.79 -2.96
N TRP A 411 15.35 -18.61 -4.22
CA TRP A 411 13.96 -18.78 -4.63
C TRP A 411 13.36 -20.13 -4.20
N GLU A 412 14.10 -21.23 -4.38
CA GLU A 412 13.58 -22.57 -4.07
C GLU A 412 13.71 -22.95 -2.59
N MET A 413 14.77 -22.49 -1.93
CA MET A 413 15.17 -22.94 -0.60
C MET A 413 14.77 -21.97 0.51
N ALA A 414 14.27 -20.78 0.17
CA ALA A 414 13.80 -19.82 1.18
C ALA A 414 12.80 -20.49 2.13
N ALA A 415 12.91 -20.18 3.43
CA ALA A 415 12.03 -20.75 4.45
C ALA A 415 10.55 -20.56 4.10
N ARG A 416 10.17 -19.35 3.66
CA ARG A 416 8.80 -19.05 3.21
C ARG A 416 8.39 -19.87 1.98
N ALA A 417 9.29 -20.08 1.02
CA ALA A 417 9.03 -20.95 -0.14
C ALA A 417 8.72 -22.39 0.30
N GLN A 418 9.49 -22.92 1.26
CA GLN A 418 9.29 -24.26 1.79
C GLN A 418 7.95 -24.39 2.53
N ILE A 419 7.58 -23.39 3.35
CA ILE A 419 6.29 -23.38 4.07
C ILE A 419 5.13 -23.29 3.08
N PHE A 420 5.16 -22.39 2.10
CA PHE A 420 4.10 -22.28 1.09
C PHE A 420 3.97 -23.59 0.28
N ARG A 421 5.08 -24.21 -0.12
CA ARG A 421 5.08 -25.49 -0.85
C ARG A 421 4.49 -26.63 0.00
N ARG A 422 4.77 -26.66 1.28
CA ARG A 422 4.21 -27.65 2.22
C ARG A 422 2.72 -27.43 2.45
N ASP A 423 2.29 -26.19 2.63
CA ASP A 423 1.00 -25.87 3.26
C ASP A 423 -0.06 -25.32 2.29
N HIS A 424 0.27 -24.87 1.07
CA HIS A 424 -0.72 -24.33 0.12
C HIS A 424 -1.88 -25.31 -0.16
N ARG A 425 -1.64 -26.62 -0.06
CA ARG A 425 -2.69 -27.65 -0.28
C ARG A 425 -3.72 -27.72 0.83
N LYS A 426 -3.41 -27.17 2.01
CA LYS A 426 -4.34 -27.04 3.14
C LYS A 426 -5.33 -25.88 2.94
N VAL A 427 -5.08 -25.03 1.96
CA VAL A 427 -5.95 -23.89 1.63
C VAL A 427 -7.06 -24.37 0.70
N THR A 428 -8.25 -24.51 1.26
CA THR A 428 -9.48 -24.99 0.61
C THR A 428 -10.62 -23.96 0.68
N ASP A 429 -10.45 -22.91 1.47
CA ASP A 429 -11.42 -21.84 1.69
C ASP A 429 -10.74 -20.58 2.24
N LEU A 430 -11.52 -19.52 2.43
CA LEU A 430 -11.05 -18.23 2.94
C LEU A 430 -10.45 -18.34 4.35
N ALA A 431 -11.02 -19.16 5.23
CA ALA A 431 -10.54 -19.32 6.62
C ALA A 431 -9.19 -20.03 6.66
N SER A 432 -8.99 -21.07 5.85
CA SER A 432 -7.69 -21.75 5.74
C SER A 432 -6.62 -20.89 5.08
N MET A 433 -7.00 -19.99 4.14
CA MET A 433 -6.09 -18.96 3.61
C MET A 433 -5.67 -17.98 4.71
N ALA A 434 -6.63 -17.48 5.50
CA ALA A 434 -6.37 -16.58 6.62
C ALA A 434 -5.37 -17.20 7.62
N ARG A 435 -5.56 -18.48 7.98
CA ARG A 435 -4.61 -19.22 8.85
C ARG A 435 -3.22 -19.32 8.26
N LEU A 436 -3.09 -19.67 6.97
CA LEU A 436 -1.77 -19.79 6.34
C LEU A 436 -1.06 -18.44 6.26
N MET A 437 -1.77 -17.37 5.87
CA MET A 437 -1.16 -16.05 5.75
C MET A 437 -0.78 -15.43 7.10
N ARG A 438 -1.35 -15.92 8.20
CA ARG A 438 -0.98 -15.55 9.58
C ARG A 438 -0.05 -16.56 10.26
N TYR A 439 0.40 -17.58 9.55
CA TYR A 439 1.21 -18.64 10.14
C TYR A 439 2.56 -18.13 10.66
N ASN A 440 2.82 -18.39 11.93
CA ASN A 440 4.11 -18.22 12.57
C ASN A 440 4.27 -19.11 13.81
N ASP A 441 4.69 -20.37 13.62
CA ASP A 441 5.05 -21.27 14.69
C ASP A 441 6.58 -21.47 14.76
N PHE A 442 7.32 -20.38 14.77
CA PHE A 442 8.76 -20.37 14.57
C PHE A 442 9.56 -21.14 15.62
N GLN A 443 9.02 -21.30 16.81
CA GLN A 443 9.68 -22.05 17.89
C GLN A 443 9.59 -23.58 17.70
N HIS A 444 8.61 -24.06 16.96
CA HIS A 444 8.36 -25.50 16.80
C HIS A 444 8.50 -25.99 15.36
N ASP A 445 8.41 -25.10 14.36
CA ASP A 445 8.58 -25.50 12.96
C ASP A 445 10.07 -25.67 12.62
N PRO A 446 10.52 -26.89 12.22
CA PRO A 446 11.91 -27.13 11.83
C PRO A 446 12.39 -26.23 10.67
N ILE A 447 11.47 -25.75 9.83
CA ILE A 447 11.82 -24.80 8.75
C ILE A 447 12.29 -23.47 9.33
N SER A 448 11.80 -23.05 10.48
CA SER A 448 12.19 -21.80 11.14
C SER A 448 13.53 -21.89 11.89
N SER A 449 14.18 -23.07 11.90
CA SER A 449 15.50 -23.23 12.53
C SER A 449 16.60 -22.44 11.82
N CYS A 450 17.57 -21.95 12.59
CA CYS A 450 18.76 -21.25 12.10
C CYS A 450 19.99 -21.60 12.96
N ASN A 451 21.18 -21.29 12.45
CA ASN A 451 22.41 -21.35 13.23
C ASN A 451 22.51 -20.12 14.13
N CYS A 452 21.65 -20.04 15.12
CA CYS A 452 21.47 -18.88 15.99
C CYS A 452 21.17 -19.30 17.44
N THR A 453 21.15 -18.34 18.36
CA THR A 453 20.80 -18.55 19.76
C THR A 453 19.74 -17.52 20.18
N PRO A 454 18.50 -17.96 20.44
CA PRO A 454 17.95 -19.32 20.37
C PRO A 454 17.94 -19.87 18.91
N PRO A 455 17.87 -21.22 18.70
CA PRO A 455 18.14 -21.86 17.40
C PRO A 455 16.96 -21.75 16.40
N TYR A 456 16.24 -20.64 16.38
CA TYR A 456 15.10 -20.37 15.50
C TYR A 456 14.89 -18.87 15.31
N THR A 457 14.20 -18.51 14.24
CA THR A 457 13.81 -17.13 13.93
C THR A 457 12.40 -17.01 13.37
N SER A 458 11.65 -16.01 13.80
CA SER A 458 10.32 -15.72 13.30
C SER A 458 10.31 -15.19 11.87
N GLN A 459 11.48 -14.80 11.33
CA GLN A 459 11.66 -14.37 9.94
C GLN A 459 11.49 -15.54 8.95
N TYR A 460 11.72 -16.77 9.41
CA TYR A 460 11.53 -17.98 8.62
C TYR A 460 10.10 -18.51 8.76
N SER A 461 9.11 -17.60 8.66
CA SER A 461 7.68 -17.89 8.69
C SER A 461 6.92 -17.00 7.71
N ILE A 462 5.60 -17.18 7.57
CA ILE A 462 4.77 -16.42 6.61
C ILE A 462 4.46 -15.01 7.11
N SER A 463 4.20 -14.85 8.42
CA SER A 463 3.94 -13.57 9.07
C SER A 463 4.95 -13.37 10.19
N SER A 464 5.97 -12.52 9.98
CA SER A 464 7.07 -12.33 10.94
C SER A 464 6.61 -11.79 12.30
N ARG A 465 7.38 -12.13 13.34
CA ARG A 465 7.25 -11.63 14.73
C ARG A 465 8.63 -11.35 15.33
N SER A 466 9.47 -10.54 14.63
CA SER A 466 10.81 -10.17 15.08
C SER A 466 10.81 -9.37 16.39
N ASP A 467 9.67 -8.79 16.76
CA ASP A 467 9.42 -8.16 18.06
C ASP A 467 9.53 -9.11 19.25
N LEU A 468 9.42 -10.44 19.01
CA LEU A 468 9.52 -11.48 20.03
C LEU A 468 10.93 -12.07 20.20
N HIS A 469 11.87 -11.69 19.34
CA HIS A 469 13.25 -12.14 19.47
C HIS A 469 13.91 -11.54 20.71
N LYS A 470 14.91 -12.26 21.25
CA LYS A 470 15.73 -11.73 22.32
C LYS A 470 16.69 -10.67 21.78
N LYS A 471 16.78 -9.51 22.47
CA LYS A 471 17.73 -8.44 22.11
C LYS A 471 19.20 -8.86 22.22
N ASP A 472 19.50 -9.80 23.10
CA ASP A 472 20.81 -10.39 23.34
C ASP A 472 21.03 -11.72 22.58
N GLY A 473 20.12 -12.08 21.69
CA GLY A 473 20.23 -13.27 20.83
C GLY A 473 21.39 -13.14 19.83
N VAL A 474 21.97 -14.28 19.45
CA VAL A 474 23.06 -14.35 18.47
C VAL A 474 22.50 -14.89 17.16
N TYR A 475 22.62 -14.11 16.10
CA TYR A 475 22.08 -14.44 14.77
C TYR A 475 23.17 -14.27 13.71
N PRO A 476 23.19 -15.09 12.64
CA PRO A 476 24.23 -15.04 11.62
C PRO A 476 24.23 -13.73 10.81
N PHE A 477 23.08 -13.06 10.70
CA PHE A 477 22.95 -11.75 10.06
C PHE A 477 21.77 -10.96 10.64
N PRO A 478 21.79 -9.61 10.56
CA PRO A 478 20.86 -8.73 11.29
C PRO A 478 19.39 -8.98 10.99
N ALA A 479 19.04 -9.38 9.77
CA ALA A 479 17.64 -9.59 9.37
C ALA A 479 16.93 -10.69 10.21
N LEU A 480 17.67 -11.63 10.79
CA LEU A 480 17.11 -12.70 11.63
C LEU A 480 16.98 -12.32 13.11
N ALA A 481 17.53 -11.17 13.52
CA ALA A 481 17.61 -10.74 14.91
C ALA A 481 16.33 -10.01 15.38
N PHE A 482 16.35 -9.56 16.65
CA PHE A 482 15.35 -8.64 17.17
C PHE A 482 15.35 -7.33 16.37
N ARG A 483 14.17 -6.93 15.89
CA ARG A 483 13.94 -5.64 15.27
C ARG A 483 12.45 -5.27 15.29
N ASP A 484 12.14 -4.00 15.09
CA ASP A 484 10.78 -3.53 14.83
C ASP A 484 10.38 -3.91 13.41
N HIS A 485 10.00 -5.18 13.23
CA HIS A 485 9.61 -5.73 11.93
C HIS A 485 8.73 -6.96 12.10
N MET A 486 7.51 -6.90 11.62
CA MET A 486 6.51 -7.95 11.80
C MET A 486 5.48 -7.93 10.67
N GLY A 487 4.74 -9.01 10.50
CA GLY A 487 3.55 -9.02 9.66
C GLY A 487 2.47 -8.15 10.31
N THR A 488 2.24 -6.95 9.80
CA THR A 488 1.39 -5.92 10.42
C THR A 488 -0.07 -6.01 10.02
N ASP A 489 -0.41 -6.81 9.02
CA ASP A 489 -1.77 -7.06 8.55
C ASP A 489 -1.87 -8.33 7.70
N VAL A 490 -3.09 -8.70 7.31
CA VAL A 490 -3.37 -9.60 6.17
C VAL A 490 -4.56 -9.06 5.39
N LYS A 491 -4.49 -9.12 4.05
CA LYS A 491 -5.58 -8.81 3.13
C LYS A 491 -5.78 -9.99 2.19
N ILE A 492 -7.05 -10.36 1.94
CA ILE A 492 -7.43 -11.45 1.04
C ILE A 492 -8.60 -11.00 0.17
N ALA A 493 -8.45 -11.13 -1.14
CA ALA A 493 -9.51 -10.94 -2.11
C ALA A 493 -9.87 -12.26 -2.80
N SER A 494 -11.04 -12.34 -3.39
CA SER A 494 -11.49 -13.40 -4.28
C SER A 494 -12.44 -12.85 -5.34
N MET A 495 -12.75 -13.65 -6.37
CA MET A 495 -13.77 -13.26 -7.34
C MET A 495 -15.10 -12.94 -6.68
N LYS A 496 -15.55 -13.83 -5.77
CA LYS A 496 -16.79 -13.66 -5.05
C LYS A 496 -16.82 -12.34 -4.24
N MET A 497 -15.73 -11.99 -3.57
CA MET A 497 -15.64 -10.74 -2.82
C MET A 497 -15.51 -9.52 -3.72
N LEU A 498 -14.80 -9.63 -4.84
CA LEU A 498 -14.68 -8.55 -5.81
C LEU A 498 -16.06 -8.22 -6.42
N ASP A 499 -16.84 -9.24 -6.76
CA ASP A 499 -18.21 -9.07 -7.25
C ASP A 499 -19.18 -8.59 -6.16
N ASP A 500 -18.86 -8.82 -4.89
CA ASP A 500 -19.59 -8.31 -3.72
C ASP A 500 -18.98 -6.98 -3.25
N HIS A 501 -19.26 -5.90 -4.02
CA HIS A 501 -18.88 -4.52 -3.69
C HIS A 501 -17.39 -4.28 -3.44
N LEU A 502 -16.52 -4.83 -4.30
CA LEU A 502 -15.06 -4.77 -4.14
C LEU A 502 -14.60 -5.16 -2.72
N GLY A 503 -15.20 -6.22 -2.19
CA GLY A 503 -14.95 -6.71 -0.84
C GLY A 503 -13.56 -7.31 -0.69
N ALA A 504 -13.01 -7.25 0.53
CA ALA A 504 -11.82 -7.97 0.95
C ALA A 504 -11.92 -8.40 2.41
N ALA A 505 -11.33 -9.54 2.73
CA ALA A 505 -11.11 -9.95 4.12
C ALA A 505 -9.81 -9.31 4.61
N ILE A 506 -9.91 -8.51 5.67
CA ILE A 506 -8.79 -7.71 6.20
C ILE A 506 -8.65 -7.90 7.72
N ILE A 507 -7.41 -7.91 8.20
CA ILE A 507 -7.06 -7.86 9.63
C ILE A 507 -5.85 -6.94 9.80
N CYS A 508 -5.83 -6.13 10.84
CA CYS A 508 -4.65 -5.35 11.24
C CYS A 508 -4.06 -5.91 12.53
N GLY A 509 -2.74 -5.90 12.61
CA GLY A 509 -1.97 -6.35 13.75
C GLY A 509 -1.21 -7.66 13.50
N PRO A 510 -0.12 -7.88 14.25
CA PRO A 510 0.71 -9.07 14.16
C PRO A 510 -0.07 -10.35 14.46
N THR A 511 0.40 -11.46 13.90
CA THR A 511 -0.23 -12.76 14.16
C THR A 511 -0.21 -13.13 15.64
N TYR A 512 -1.31 -13.72 16.12
CA TYR A 512 -1.47 -14.20 17.50
C TYR A 512 -2.04 -15.63 17.58
N ASP A 513 -2.08 -16.38 16.46
CA ASP A 513 -2.55 -17.79 16.44
C ASP A 513 -1.62 -18.71 17.22
N GLN A 514 -0.33 -18.65 16.91
CA GLN A 514 0.73 -19.44 17.55
C GLN A 514 1.63 -18.56 18.43
N GLN A 515 1.34 -17.25 18.53
CA GLN A 515 2.17 -16.27 19.23
C GLN A 515 1.31 -15.43 20.20
N PRO A 516 1.92 -14.75 21.18
CA PRO A 516 1.17 -13.85 22.05
C PRO A 516 0.62 -12.65 21.26
N VAL A 517 -0.54 -12.16 21.70
CA VAL A 517 -1.14 -10.92 21.17
C VAL A 517 -0.17 -9.76 21.35
N PHE A 518 -0.07 -8.89 20.35
CA PHE A 518 0.72 -7.67 20.44
C PHE A 518 -0.02 -6.62 21.29
N GLU A 519 0.66 -6.13 22.31
CA GLU A 519 0.21 -5.04 23.17
C GLU A 519 1.37 -4.06 23.39
N TRP A 520 1.16 -2.76 23.16
CA TRP A 520 2.20 -1.76 23.36
C TRP A 520 2.79 -1.78 24.77
N LYS A 521 1.94 -1.95 25.80
CA LYS A 521 2.35 -1.95 27.22
C LYS A 521 3.35 -3.06 27.56
N THR A 522 3.23 -4.23 26.95
CA THR A 522 4.04 -5.42 27.24
C THR A 522 5.12 -5.69 26.18
N SER A 523 5.00 -5.06 25.01
CA SER A 523 5.96 -5.21 23.93
C SER A 523 7.29 -4.52 24.22
N GLN A 524 8.39 -5.11 23.75
CA GLN A 524 9.71 -4.48 23.72
C GLN A 524 9.75 -3.21 22.85
N LEU A 525 8.71 -2.98 22.01
CA LEU A 525 8.51 -1.81 21.15
C LEU A 525 7.67 -0.71 21.83
N GLY A 526 7.21 -0.92 23.07
CA GLY A 526 6.40 0.06 23.82
C GLY A 526 6.95 1.49 23.89
N PRO A 527 8.28 1.71 23.90
CA PRO A 527 8.87 3.06 23.87
C PRO A 527 8.67 3.83 22.56
N LEU A 528 8.27 3.19 21.47
CA LEU A 528 7.98 3.87 20.20
C LEU A 528 6.71 4.74 20.34
N ALA A 529 6.69 5.89 19.62
CA ALA A 529 5.51 6.75 19.59
C ALA A 529 4.32 6.03 18.94
N HIS A 530 3.17 5.98 19.62
CA HIS A 530 1.96 5.29 19.16
C HIS A 530 0.68 6.02 19.64
N GLU A 531 0.67 7.35 19.57
CA GLU A 531 -0.49 8.17 19.95
C GLU A 531 -1.72 7.79 19.10
N ASP A 532 -2.86 7.54 19.72
CA ASP A 532 -4.13 7.13 19.11
C ASP A 532 -4.13 5.75 18.41
N TYR A 533 -3.11 4.93 18.62
CA TYR A 533 -3.12 3.54 18.17
C TYR A 533 -3.95 2.67 19.13
N PRO A 534 -4.56 1.56 18.64
CA PRO A 534 -5.11 0.54 19.53
C PRO A 534 -4.06 0.08 20.55
N ALA A 535 -4.44 -0.03 21.82
CA ALA A 535 -3.53 -0.50 22.87
C ALA A 535 -3.12 -1.98 22.68
N ARG A 536 -4.00 -2.75 22.03
CA ARG A 536 -3.90 -4.20 21.82
C ARG A 536 -4.42 -4.56 20.43
N TYR A 537 -3.81 -5.58 19.79
CA TYR A 537 -4.13 -6.03 18.42
C TYR A 537 -4.60 -7.50 18.43
N ASP A 538 -5.83 -7.75 18.91
CA ASP A 538 -6.51 -9.06 18.89
C ASP A 538 -7.81 -9.02 18.07
N PHE A 539 -7.83 -8.22 17.03
CA PHE A 539 -8.96 -8.07 16.12
C PHE A 539 -9.25 -9.36 15.36
N PRO A 540 -10.53 -9.67 15.05
CA PRO A 540 -10.86 -10.70 14.08
C PRO A 540 -10.56 -10.22 12.66
N PHE A 541 -10.66 -11.11 11.67
CA PHE A 541 -10.84 -10.70 10.28
C PHE A 541 -12.20 -10.08 10.08
N TYR A 542 -12.23 -8.98 9.33
CA TYR A 542 -13.43 -8.34 8.83
C TYR A 542 -13.52 -8.49 7.32
N ILE A 543 -14.70 -8.76 6.78
CA ILE A 543 -14.96 -8.55 5.35
C ILE A 543 -15.41 -7.10 5.22
N ALA A 544 -14.56 -6.28 4.60
CA ALA A 544 -14.87 -4.89 4.28
C ALA A 544 -15.45 -4.84 2.87
N ARG A 545 -16.61 -4.21 2.72
CA ARG A 545 -17.31 -3.97 1.45
C ARG A 545 -17.58 -2.49 1.30
N MET A 546 -17.51 -1.99 0.09
CA MET A 546 -17.76 -0.60 -0.25
C MET A 546 -19.11 -0.45 -0.92
N ASP A 547 -19.87 0.60 -0.56
CA ASP A 547 -21.07 1.04 -1.30
C ASP A 547 -22.21 0.00 -1.34
N VAL A 548 -22.42 -0.74 -0.23
CA VAL A 548 -23.43 -1.82 -0.16
C VAL A 548 -24.84 -1.30 -0.41
N ASP A 549 -25.18 -0.15 0.15
CA ASP A 549 -26.50 0.48 0.01
C ASP A 549 -26.53 1.67 -0.97
N GLY A 550 -25.48 1.84 -1.80
CA GLY A 550 -25.32 3.01 -2.68
C GLY A 550 -24.98 4.30 -1.93
N GLU A 551 -24.55 4.19 -0.68
CA GLU A 551 -24.25 5.30 0.22
C GLU A 551 -22.75 5.63 0.30
N MET A 552 -21.91 4.86 -0.40
CA MET A 552 -20.44 4.98 -0.37
C MET A 552 -19.83 4.89 1.04
N ASP A 553 -20.51 4.26 1.97
CA ASP A 553 -19.96 3.86 3.25
C ASP A 553 -19.33 2.46 3.19
N PHE A 554 -18.71 2.03 4.28
CA PHE A 554 -18.21 0.67 4.41
C PHE A 554 -19.12 -0.18 5.30
N ASP A 555 -19.46 -1.38 4.82
CA ASP A 555 -19.85 -2.49 5.67
C ASP A 555 -18.62 -3.32 6.04
N TYR A 556 -18.40 -3.56 7.33
CA TYR A 556 -17.32 -4.41 7.85
C TYR A 556 -17.89 -5.44 8.83
N THR A 557 -18.05 -6.66 8.36
CA THR A 557 -18.63 -7.76 9.12
C THR A 557 -17.53 -8.69 9.62
N PRO A 558 -17.45 -9.01 10.93
CA PRO A 558 -16.52 -10.02 11.44
C PRO A 558 -16.81 -11.37 10.78
N PHE A 559 -15.77 -11.98 10.23
CA PHE A 559 -15.94 -13.25 9.52
C PHE A 559 -15.17 -14.43 10.16
N TYR A 560 -14.01 -14.14 10.78
CA TYR A 560 -13.15 -15.19 11.34
C TYR A 560 -12.37 -14.66 12.53
N HIS A 561 -12.47 -15.35 13.66
CA HIS A 561 -11.68 -15.08 14.86
C HIS A 561 -10.61 -16.16 14.98
N LEU A 562 -9.36 -15.75 15.01
CA LEU A 562 -8.25 -16.63 15.33
C LEU A 562 -8.37 -17.01 16.82
N LYS A 563 -8.37 -18.31 17.12
CA LYS A 563 -8.38 -18.83 18.49
C LYS A 563 -7.04 -19.47 18.80
#